data_fc9d0f98f59237ae4d414d54ea3b9d59
#
_entry.id   fc9d0f98f59237ae4d414d54ea3b9d59
#
_cell.length_a   1.000
_cell.length_b   1.000
_cell.length_c   1.000
_cell.angle_alpha   90.00
_cell.angle_beta   90.00
_cell.angle_gamma   90.00
#
_symmetry.space_group_name_H-M   'P 1'
#
loop_
_entity.id
_entity.type
_entity.pdbx_description
1 polymer ?
#
loop_
_entity_poly.entity_id
_entity_poly.type
_entity_poly.pdbx_seq_one_letter_code
_entity_poly.pdbx_strand_id
1 'polypeptide(L)'
;MEKQKITVRVAGKAYTLVSSDPPEHMRRVAGLVDRKLREMEIATGLPSVQVLTLTCLNLEDQLVKAQDEITELKRRALERDQAGK
;
A
#
# COMPACT_ATOMS: atom_id res chain seq x y z
N MET A 1 6.70 -11.24 -17.28
CA MET A 1 5.59 -12.07 -16.78
C MET A 1 4.29 -11.67 -17.42
N GLU A 2 3.45 -12.66 -17.68
CA GLU A 2 2.18 -12.39 -18.30
C GLU A 2 1.22 -11.69 -17.35
N LYS A 3 0.46 -10.76 -17.89
CA LYS A 3 -0.58 -10.07 -17.12
C LYS A 3 -1.79 -10.96 -17.01
N GLN A 4 -2.36 -11.01 -15.82
CA GLN A 4 -3.54 -11.81 -15.51
C GLN A 4 -4.66 -10.90 -15.01
N LYS A 5 -5.90 -11.31 -15.28
CA LYS A 5 -7.07 -10.65 -14.70
C LYS A 5 -7.31 -11.25 -13.31
N ILE A 6 -7.39 -10.39 -12.32
CA ILE A 6 -7.58 -10.79 -10.93
C ILE A 6 -8.76 -10.02 -10.38
N THR A 7 -9.72 -10.72 -9.78
CA THR A 7 -10.86 -10.09 -9.14
C THR A 7 -10.60 -9.97 -7.64
N VAL A 8 -10.70 -8.74 -7.13
CA VAL A 8 -10.54 -8.44 -5.71
C VAL A 8 -11.77 -7.73 -5.20
N ARG A 9 -12.01 -7.81 -3.90
CA ARG A 9 -13.14 -7.12 -3.26
C ARG A 9 -12.63 -6.07 -2.30
N VAL A 10 -13.14 -4.85 -2.45
CA VAL A 10 -12.79 -3.71 -1.58
C VAL A 10 -14.07 -2.93 -1.30
N ALA A 11 -14.33 -2.66 -0.03
CA ALA A 11 -15.52 -1.91 0.41
C ALA A 11 -16.83 -2.52 -0.12
N GLY A 12 -16.88 -3.86 -0.14
CA GLY A 12 -18.08 -4.58 -0.55
C GLY A 12 -18.29 -4.68 -2.05
N LYS A 13 -17.39 -4.15 -2.86
CA LYS A 13 -17.49 -4.18 -4.33
C LYS A 13 -16.37 -5.02 -4.93
N ALA A 14 -16.68 -5.69 -6.04
CA ALA A 14 -15.70 -6.49 -6.77
C ALA A 14 -15.08 -5.65 -7.87
N TYR A 15 -13.76 -5.75 -8.00
CA TYR A 15 -12.99 -5.07 -9.04
C TYR A 15 -12.14 -6.08 -9.77
N THR A 16 -12.13 -6.00 -11.09
CA THR A 16 -11.26 -6.83 -11.91
C THR A 16 -10.06 -6.00 -12.33
N LEU A 17 -8.89 -6.46 -11.93
CA LEU A 17 -7.62 -5.77 -12.19
C LEU A 17 -6.78 -6.59 -13.15
N VAL A 18 -5.95 -5.91 -13.93
CA VAL A 18 -4.95 -6.56 -14.77
C VAL A 18 -3.59 -6.30 -14.13
N SER A 19 -2.88 -7.37 -13.79
CA SER A 19 -1.61 -7.24 -13.10
C SER A 19 -0.66 -8.37 -13.51
N SER A 20 0.63 -8.07 -13.50
CA SER A 20 1.68 -9.06 -13.65
C SER A 20 2.11 -9.65 -12.32
N ASP A 21 1.63 -9.09 -11.22
CA ASP A 21 1.91 -9.61 -9.89
C ASP A 21 1.11 -10.88 -9.61
N PRO A 22 1.59 -11.74 -8.69
CA PRO A 22 0.85 -12.94 -8.31
C PRO A 22 -0.54 -12.61 -7.75
N PRO A 23 -1.57 -13.42 -8.06
CA PRO A 23 -2.92 -13.19 -7.53
C PRO A 23 -2.97 -13.08 -6.00
N GLU A 24 -2.18 -13.87 -5.29
CA GLU A 24 -2.14 -13.83 -3.83
C GLU A 24 -1.65 -12.48 -3.32
N HIS A 25 -0.66 -11.90 -3.99
CA HIS A 25 -0.15 -10.58 -3.65
C HIS A 25 -1.24 -9.53 -3.83
N MET A 26 -1.94 -9.56 -4.96
CA MET A 26 -3.00 -8.60 -5.25
C MET A 26 -4.16 -8.71 -4.26
N ARG A 27 -4.52 -9.93 -3.86
CA ARG A 27 -5.55 -10.15 -2.86
C ARG A 27 -5.13 -9.64 -1.49
N ARG A 28 -3.86 -9.82 -1.14
CA ARG A 28 -3.31 -9.30 0.11
C ARG A 28 -3.38 -7.78 0.13
N VAL A 29 -2.96 -7.12 -0.95
CA VAL A 29 -3.01 -5.66 -1.07
C VAL A 29 -4.45 -5.17 -0.95
N ALA A 30 -5.38 -5.81 -1.68
CA ALA A 30 -6.80 -5.44 -1.63
C ALA A 30 -7.38 -5.60 -0.22
N GLY A 31 -7.01 -6.67 0.48
CA GLY A 31 -7.46 -6.90 1.85
C GLY A 31 -6.96 -5.81 2.81
N LEU A 32 -5.72 -5.37 2.63
CA LEU A 32 -5.16 -4.29 3.43
C LEU A 32 -5.84 -2.95 3.15
N VAL A 33 -6.15 -2.69 1.88
CA VAL A 33 -6.89 -1.47 1.50
C VAL A 33 -8.31 -1.50 2.09
N ASP A 34 -9.01 -2.63 1.97
CA ASP A 34 -10.35 -2.79 2.52
C ASP A 34 -10.36 -2.52 4.03
N ARG A 35 -9.40 -3.09 4.74
CA ARG A 35 -9.26 -2.89 6.19
C ARG A 35 -8.99 -1.41 6.51
N LYS A 36 -8.11 -0.78 5.76
CA LYS A 36 -7.75 0.64 5.98
C LYS A 36 -8.95 1.54 5.77
N LEU A 37 -9.73 1.28 4.73
CA LEU A 37 -10.94 2.06 4.46
C LEU A 37 -11.93 1.94 5.61
N ARG A 38 -12.13 0.74 6.15
CA ARG A 38 -13.04 0.53 7.28
C ARG A 38 -12.56 1.26 8.52
N GLU A 39 -11.27 1.20 8.82
CA GLU A 39 -10.68 1.91 9.96
C GLU A 39 -10.87 3.42 9.84
N MET A 40 -10.61 3.97 8.66
CA MET A 40 -10.76 5.39 8.42
C MET A 40 -12.22 5.85 8.48
N GLU A 41 -13.13 5.03 7.98
CA GLU A 41 -14.56 5.31 8.03
C GLU A 41 -15.06 5.39 9.47
N ILE A 42 -14.65 4.43 10.30
CA ILE A 42 -15.00 4.40 11.72
C ILE A 42 -14.39 5.60 12.46
N ALA A 43 -13.12 5.88 12.20
CA ALA A 43 -12.39 6.92 12.91
C ALA A 43 -12.89 8.33 12.59
N THR A 44 -13.31 8.57 11.35
CA THR A 44 -13.66 9.93 10.90
C THR A 44 -15.15 10.20 10.83
N GLY A 45 -15.97 9.16 10.60
CA GLY A 45 -17.40 9.31 10.37
C GLY A 45 -17.75 10.14 9.13
N LEU A 46 -16.78 10.31 8.22
CA LEU A 46 -16.96 11.16 7.04
C LEU A 46 -17.62 10.40 5.89
N PRO A 47 -18.21 11.12 4.92
CA PRO A 47 -18.75 10.50 3.70
C PRO A 47 -17.67 9.72 2.94
N SER A 48 -18.11 8.69 2.20
CA SER A 48 -17.22 7.74 1.52
C SER A 48 -16.16 8.39 0.64
N VAL A 49 -16.53 9.44 -0.09
CA VAL A 49 -15.58 10.13 -0.99
C VAL A 49 -14.44 10.77 -0.20
N GLN A 50 -14.77 11.42 0.91
CA GLN A 50 -13.76 12.05 1.76
C GLN A 50 -12.89 11.00 2.44
N VAL A 51 -13.47 9.87 2.85
CA VAL A 51 -12.74 8.76 3.43
C VAL A 51 -11.72 8.20 2.43
N LEU A 52 -12.13 8.06 1.16
CA LEU A 52 -11.21 7.59 0.11
C LEU A 52 -10.02 8.52 -0.04
N THR A 53 -10.28 9.83 -0.09
CA THR A 53 -9.21 10.82 -0.24
C THR A 53 -8.24 10.78 0.94
N LEU A 54 -8.77 10.78 2.16
CA LEU A 54 -7.94 10.73 3.36
C LEU A 54 -7.16 9.43 3.45
N THR A 55 -7.77 8.32 3.06
CA THR A 55 -7.11 7.02 3.05
C THR A 55 -5.94 7.01 2.07
N CYS A 56 -6.13 7.56 0.87
CA CYS A 56 -5.05 7.67 -0.12
C CYS A 56 -3.90 8.52 0.39
N LEU A 57 -4.21 9.66 1.02
CA LEU A 57 -3.19 10.52 1.60
C LEU A 57 -2.42 9.79 2.70
N ASN A 58 -3.12 9.06 3.55
CA ASN A 58 -2.50 8.30 4.64
C ASN A 58 -1.58 7.20 4.10
N LEU A 59 -2.05 6.46 3.10
CA LEU A 59 -1.25 5.38 2.51
C LEU A 59 -0.02 5.93 1.79
N GLU A 60 -0.17 7.03 1.07
CA GLU A 60 0.96 7.65 0.38
C GLU A 60 1.97 8.19 1.38
N ASP A 61 1.50 8.80 2.48
CA ASP A 61 2.38 9.25 3.54
C ASP A 61 3.21 8.09 4.12
N GLN A 62 2.57 6.96 4.37
CA GLN A 62 3.26 5.77 4.86
C GLN A 62 4.28 5.26 3.86
N LEU A 63 3.94 5.29 2.57
CA LEU A 63 4.85 4.86 1.51
C LEU A 63 6.09 5.75 1.44
N VAL A 64 5.90 7.07 1.47
CA VAL A 64 7.02 8.03 1.45
C VAL A 64 7.94 7.80 2.66
N LYS A 65 7.36 7.65 3.84
CA LYS A 65 8.14 7.39 5.05
C LYS A 65 8.92 6.09 4.96
N ALA A 66 8.31 5.04 4.42
CA ALA A 66 8.98 3.76 4.24
C ALA A 66 10.13 3.86 3.24
N GLN A 67 9.93 4.59 2.14
CA GLN A 67 10.97 4.80 1.14
C GLN A 67 12.13 5.61 1.69
N ASP A 68 11.83 6.63 2.49
CA ASP A 68 12.86 7.46 3.13
C ASP A 68 13.68 6.61 4.10
N GLU A 69 13.02 5.73 4.84
CA GLU A 69 13.69 4.81 5.75
C GLU A 69 14.59 3.84 5.00
N ILE A 70 14.12 3.30 3.89
CA ILE A 70 14.93 2.40 3.05
C ILE A 70 16.17 3.12 2.54
N THR A 71 16.00 4.35 2.05
CA THR A 71 17.10 5.18 1.57
C THR A 71 18.13 5.42 2.66
N GLU A 72 17.66 5.75 3.86
CA GLU A 72 18.54 5.97 5.01
C GLU A 72 19.30 4.72 5.41
N LEU A 73 18.62 3.57 5.42
CA LEU A 73 19.25 2.29 5.75
C LEU A 73 20.31 1.91 4.72
N LYS A 74 20.03 2.16 3.45
CA LYS A 74 21.01 1.90 2.37
C LYS A 74 22.23 2.80 2.52
N ARG A 75 22.04 4.07 2.85
CA ARG A 75 23.13 5.00 3.08
C ARG A 75 24.01 4.53 4.23
N ARG A 76 23.40 4.13 5.34
CA ARG A 76 24.13 3.62 6.51
C ARG A 76 24.89 2.35 6.19
N ALA A 77 24.30 1.45 5.40
CA ALA A 77 24.97 0.22 4.99
C ALA A 77 26.22 0.52 4.14
N LEU A 78 26.12 1.49 3.22
CA LEU A 78 27.25 1.92 2.41
C LEU A 78 28.37 2.53 3.26
N GLU A 79 28.01 3.39 4.22
CA GLU A 79 29.00 3.99 5.12
C GLU A 79 29.71 2.94 5.97
N ARG A 80 28.95 1.93 6.44
CA ARG A 80 29.49 0.85 7.24
C ARG A 80 30.48 0.03 6.44
N ASP A 81 30.17 -0.28 5.17
CA ASP A 81 31.05 -1.01 4.30
C ASP A 81 32.35 -0.22 4.04
N GLN A 82 32.24 1.06 3.84
CA GLN A 82 33.40 1.94 3.63
C GLN A 82 34.24 2.05 4.90
N ALA A 83 33.60 2.17 6.05
CA ALA A 83 34.29 2.27 7.32
C ALA A 83 35.02 0.97 7.71
N GLY A 84 34.52 -0.17 7.23
CA GLY A 84 35.12 -1.48 7.51
C GLY A 84 36.34 -1.82 6.70
N LYS A 85 36.74 -0.96 5.81
CA LYS A 85 37.96 -1.15 5.01
C LYS A 85 39.16 -0.49 5.70
#